data_ad58d63716e224c4f38ee94e45cbc888
#
_entry.id   ad58d63716e224c4f38ee94e45cbc888
#
_cell.length_a   1.000
_cell.length_b   1.000
_cell.length_c   1.000
_cell.angle_alpha   90.00
_cell.angle_beta   90.00
_cell.angle_gamma   90.00
#
_symmetry.space_group_name_H-M   'P 1'
#
loop_
_entity.id
_entity.type
_entity.pdbx_description
1 polymer ?
#
loop_
_entity_poly.entity_id
_entity_poly.type
_entity_poly.pdbx_seq_one_letter_code
_entity_poly.pdbx_strand_id
1 'polypeptide(L)'
;MNNVMNLWGMQVANLKTGQIITASLPDHPPGDAGLLHGIGWPPDQSEVWESSRSNDPHVYVWAIDDPMAPVLKQTLTLKSGQGSHWLTFDIKGDYGYVAPNKNSSDGTEIFNARTHTSLGLIDSTEDVIEIEFVDGKVSRVGDQYGIGRR
;
A
#
# COMPACT_ATOMS: atom_id res chain seq x y z
N MET A 1 9.56 8.00 1.00
CA MET A 1 8.19 8.25 1.48
C MET A 1 8.01 7.56 2.79
N ASN A 2 7.19 8.07 3.68
CA ASN A 2 6.97 7.52 5.01
C ASN A 2 5.60 7.93 5.56
N ASN A 3 4.88 6.99 6.18
CA ASN A 3 3.70 7.29 6.97
C ASN A 3 4.09 7.98 8.27
N VAL A 4 3.30 8.93 8.69
CA VAL A 4 3.56 9.74 9.89
C VAL A 4 2.38 9.61 10.86
N MET A 5 2.67 9.33 12.12
CA MET A 5 1.63 9.27 13.15
C MET A 5 0.85 10.59 13.22
N ASN A 6 -0.47 10.49 13.37
CA ASN A 6 -1.41 11.61 13.40
C ASN A 6 -1.46 12.44 12.09
N LEU A 7 -1.06 11.82 10.99
CA LEU A 7 -1.21 12.36 9.65
C LEU A 7 -2.00 11.38 8.79
N TRP A 8 -3.09 11.81 8.24
CA TRP A 8 -3.76 11.12 7.15
C TRP A 8 -3.05 11.49 5.84
N GLY A 9 -2.04 10.72 5.49
CA GLY A 9 -1.16 10.98 4.35
C GLY A 9 0.29 10.57 4.63
N MET A 10 1.20 11.10 3.82
CA MET A 10 2.61 10.75 3.87
C MET A 10 3.53 11.98 3.87
N GLN A 11 4.75 11.76 4.30
CA GLN A 11 5.86 12.67 4.04
C GLN A 11 6.80 12.09 2.98
N VAL A 12 7.26 12.96 2.10
CA VAL A 12 8.25 12.64 1.08
C VAL A 12 9.48 13.52 1.27
N ALA A 13 10.65 12.90 1.31
CA ALA A 13 11.93 13.59 1.42
C ALA A 13 12.75 13.37 0.15
N ASN A 14 13.23 14.44 -0.43
CA ASN A 14 14.25 14.41 -1.47
C ASN A 14 15.63 14.33 -0.81
N LEU A 15 16.27 13.17 -0.87
CA LEU A 15 17.54 12.92 -0.20
C LEU A 15 18.72 13.71 -0.79
N LYS A 16 18.58 14.23 -2.02
CA LYS A 16 19.64 15.04 -2.63
C LYS A 16 19.58 16.49 -2.18
N THR A 17 18.38 17.04 -2.00
CA THR A 17 18.17 18.46 -1.69
C THR A 17 17.86 18.70 -0.21
N GLY A 18 17.44 17.67 0.52
CA GLY A 18 16.93 17.78 1.88
C GLY A 18 15.49 18.35 1.97
N GLN A 19 14.84 18.60 0.83
CA GLN A 19 13.46 19.09 0.82
C GLN A 19 12.51 18.02 1.34
N ILE A 20 11.57 18.44 2.19
CA ILE A 20 10.50 17.58 2.70
C ILE A 20 9.17 18.23 2.33
N ILE A 21 8.23 17.41 1.85
CA ILE A 21 6.84 17.80 1.64
C ILE A 21 5.91 16.89 2.43
N THR A 22 4.71 17.37 2.72
CA THR A 22 3.62 16.59 3.32
C THR A 22 2.46 16.54 2.33
N ALA A 23 2.03 15.33 1.99
CA ALA A 23 0.80 15.08 1.24
C ALA A 23 -0.26 14.60 2.22
N SER A 24 -1.36 15.33 2.34
CA SER A 24 -2.47 15.02 3.26
C SER A 24 -3.73 14.68 2.47
N LEU A 25 -4.55 13.78 3.03
CA LEU A 25 -5.87 13.52 2.49
C LEU A 25 -6.77 14.76 2.64
N PRO A 26 -7.55 15.11 1.62
CA PRO A 26 -8.33 16.35 1.62
C PRO A 26 -9.38 16.45 2.75
N ASP A 27 -9.98 15.30 3.09
CA ASP A 27 -11.10 15.22 4.03
C ASP A 27 -10.65 14.96 5.49
N HIS A 28 -9.35 14.93 5.73
CA HIS A 28 -8.77 14.69 7.05
C HIS A 28 -7.87 15.86 7.43
N PRO A 29 -8.34 16.79 8.29
CA PRO A 29 -7.54 17.93 8.70
C PRO A 29 -6.31 17.50 9.50
N PRO A 30 -5.22 18.29 9.45
CA PRO A 30 -4.04 18.02 10.28
C PRO A 30 -4.41 17.94 11.76
N GLY A 31 -3.95 16.88 12.43
CA GLY A 31 -4.23 16.64 13.86
C GLY A 31 -5.37 15.66 14.11
N ASP A 32 -6.12 15.25 13.09
CA ASP A 32 -7.00 14.11 13.21
C ASP A 32 -6.17 12.85 13.44
N ALA A 33 -6.61 11.99 14.36
CA ALA A 33 -5.86 10.81 14.80
C ALA A 33 -5.89 9.69 13.74
N GLY A 34 -5.32 9.97 12.57
CA GLY A 34 -5.13 8.99 11.51
C GLY A 34 -3.96 8.05 11.82
N LEU A 35 -4.13 6.81 11.46
CA LEU A 35 -3.07 5.82 11.55
C LEU A 35 -2.93 5.10 10.21
N LEU A 36 -2.32 5.75 9.23
CA LEU A 36 -1.85 5.06 8.04
C LEU A 36 -0.63 4.24 8.43
N HIS A 37 -0.59 3.00 7.98
CA HIS A 37 0.43 2.04 8.42
C HIS A 37 1.15 1.36 7.27
N GLY A 38 0.43 0.62 6.43
CA GLY A 38 1.01 -0.01 5.27
C GLY A 38 1.31 1.01 4.19
N ILE A 39 2.51 0.96 3.63
CA ILE A 39 2.90 1.74 2.46
C ILE A 39 3.62 0.82 1.48
N GLY A 40 3.24 0.86 0.22
CA GLY A 40 3.88 0.09 -0.82
C GLY A 40 3.62 0.71 -2.19
N TRP A 41 4.36 0.23 -3.17
CA TRP A 41 4.23 0.67 -4.55
C TRP A 41 4.49 -0.48 -5.51
N PRO A 42 3.81 -0.51 -6.66
CA PRO A 42 4.05 -1.49 -7.69
C PRO A 42 5.49 -1.36 -8.23
N PRO A 43 6.04 -2.42 -8.84
CA PRO A 43 7.41 -2.42 -9.36
C PRO A 43 7.72 -1.34 -10.38
N ASP A 44 6.72 -0.82 -11.10
CA ASP A 44 6.87 0.28 -12.05
C ASP A 44 6.97 1.66 -11.38
N GLN A 45 6.72 1.72 -10.07
CA GLN A 45 6.79 2.94 -9.26
C GLN A 45 5.88 4.09 -9.74
N SER A 46 4.78 3.77 -10.41
CA SER A 46 3.82 4.75 -10.91
C SER A 46 2.93 5.33 -9.81
N GLU A 47 2.75 4.59 -8.74
CA GLU A 47 1.82 4.89 -7.65
C GLU A 47 2.42 4.55 -6.28
N VAL A 48 1.85 5.15 -5.25
CA VAL A 48 2.00 4.70 -3.85
C VAL A 48 0.63 4.35 -3.31
N TRP A 49 0.54 3.20 -2.68
CA TRP A 49 -0.66 2.80 -1.95
C TRP A 49 -0.39 2.90 -0.45
N GLU A 50 -1.32 3.49 0.27
CA GLU A 50 -1.29 3.59 1.73
C GLU A 50 -2.54 2.96 2.33
N SER A 51 -2.37 2.13 3.34
CA SER A 51 -3.48 1.51 4.05
C SER A 51 -3.64 2.06 5.46
N SER A 52 -4.88 2.17 5.92
CA SER A 52 -5.19 2.58 7.27
C SER A 52 -5.26 1.39 8.22
N ARG A 53 -4.57 1.48 9.36
CA ARG A 53 -4.63 0.49 10.45
C ARG A 53 -5.80 0.71 11.40
N SER A 54 -6.41 1.89 11.35
CA SER A 54 -7.61 2.19 12.14
C SER A 54 -8.83 1.41 11.63
N ASN A 55 -10.00 1.65 12.18
CA ASN A 55 -11.25 1.09 11.66
C ASN A 55 -11.69 1.71 10.31
N ASP A 56 -10.78 2.39 9.63
CA ASP A 56 -10.99 2.96 8.31
C ASP A 56 -10.70 1.91 7.24
N PRO A 57 -11.71 1.46 6.48
CA PRO A 57 -11.57 0.36 5.54
C PRO A 57 -11.02 0.82 4.18
N HIS A 58 -10.12 1.79 4.17
CA HIS A 58 -9.66 2.36 2.91
C HIS A 58 -8.17 2.11 2.65
N VAL A 59 -7.88 2.01 1.35
CA VAL A 59 -6.53 2.11 0.80
C VAL A 59 -6.50 3.34 -0.12
N TYR A 60 -5.55 4.21 0.12
CA TYR A 60 -5.37 5.46 -0.61
C TYR A 60 -4.29 5.29 -1.67
N VAL A 61 -4.66 5.51 -2.92
CA VAL A 61 -3.77 5.38 -4.08
C VAL A 61 -3.34 6.78 -4.53
N TRP A 62 -2.04 7.02 -4.52
CA TRP A 62 -1.45 8.29 -4.90
C TRP A 62 -0.68 8.14 -6.21
N ALA A 63 -0.94 8.99 -7.18
CA ALA A 63 -0.08 9.15 -8.35
C ALA A 63 1.20 9.89 -7.93
N ILE A 64 2.35 9.38 -8.38
CA ILE A 64 3.68 9.91 -8.05
C ILE A 64 4.52 10.22 -9.30
N ASP A 65 3.87 10.67 -10.37
CA ASP A 65 4.58 11.18 -11.56
C ASP A 65 5.63 12.22 -11.19
N ASP A 66 5.30 13.11 -10.24
CA ASP A 66 6.26 13.91 -9.48
C ASP A 66 6.23 13.44 -8.01
N PRO A 67 7.26 12.74 -7.53
CA PRO A 67 7.29 12.29 -6.14
C PRO A 67 7.25 13.42 -5.10
N MET A 68 7.60 14.65 -5.49
CA MET A 68 7.54 15.81 -4.61
C MET A 68 6.19 16.54 -4.66
N ALA A 69 5.25 16.06 -5.50
CA ALA A 69 3.89 16.58 -5.62
C ALA A 69 2.90 15.42 -5.82
N PRO A 70 2.82 14.44 -4.90
CA PRO A 70 1.91 13.31 -5.03
C PRO A 70 0.46 13.79 -5.02
N VAL A 71 -0.37 13.15 -5.84
CA VAL A 71 -1.80 13.47 -5.99
C VAL A 71 -2.64 12.25 -5.64
N LEU A 72 -3.62 12.40 -4.74
CA LEU A 72 -4.59 11.33 -4.48
C LEU A 72 -5.36 11.02 -5.76
N LYS A 73 -5.17 9.81 -6.26
CA LYS A 73 -5.78 9.32 -7.50
C LYS A 73 -7.10 8.62 -7.24
N GLN A 74 -7.12 7.78 -6.20
CA GLN A 74 -8.27 6.95 -5.89
C GLN A 74 -8.26 6.50 -4.43
N THR A 75 -9.45 6.26 -3.87
CA THR A 75 -9.66 5.58 -2.59
C THR A 75 -10.33 4.24 -2.86
N LEU A 76 -9.72 3.15 -2.41
CA LEU A 76 -10.28 1.80 -2.51
C LEU A 76 -10.93 1.46 -1.19
N THR A 77 -12.14 0.90 -1.23
CA THR A 77 -12.83 0.42 -0.03
C THR A 77 -12.68 -1.08 0.08
N LEU A 78 -12.16 -1.54 1.22
CA LEU A 78 -11.97 -2.95 1.50
C LEU A 78 -13.30 -3.64 1.80
N LYS A 79 -13.50 -4.83 1.26
CA LYS A 79 -14.68 -5.66 1.50
C LYS A 79 -14.84 -6.10 2.95
N SER A 80 -13.75 -6.19 3.68
CA SER A 80 -13.75 -6.48 5.11
C SER A 80 -14.51 -5.44 5.94
N GLY A 81 -14.61 -4.19 5.45
CA GLY A 81 -15.13 -3.08 6.23
C GLY A 81 -14.23 -2.70 7.41
N GLN A 82 -13.00 -3.21 7.45
CA GLN A 82 -12.00 -2.98 8.50
C GLN A 82 -10.73 -2.42 7.90
N GLY A 83 -9.92 -1.77 8.74
CA GLY A 83 -8.61 -1.30 8.33
C GLY A 83 -7.66 -2.44 7.99
N SER A 84 -6.59 -2.12 7.32
CA SER A 84 -5.55 -3.07 6.92
C SER A 84 -4.21 -2.75 7.57
N HIS A 85 -3.33 -3.74 7.58
CA HIS A 85 -2.03 -3.62 8.24
C HIS A 85 -0.91 -3.38 7.24
N TRP A 86 -0.77 -4.29 6.28
CA TRP A 86 0.28 -4.27 5.27
C TRP A 86 -0.32 -4.34 3.87
N LEU A 87 0.47 -3.94 2.92
CA LEU A 87 0.19 -4.17 1.51
C LEU A 87 1.49 -4.48 0.76
N THR A 88 1.37 -5.32 -0.25
CA THR A 88 2.47 -5.71 -1.11
C THR A 88 1.98 -5.88 -2.54
N PHE A 89 2.92 -5.98 -3.47
CA PHE A 89 2.62 -6.25 -4.88
C PHE A 89 3.37 -7.50 -5.32
N ASP A 90 2.82 -8.18 -6.33
CA ASP A 90 3.54 -9.23 -7.00
C ASP A 90 4.75 -8.69 -7.77
N ILE A 91 5.68 -9.58 -8.09
CA ILE A 91 6.95 -9.22 -8.78
C ILE A 91 6.71 -8.55 -10.13
N LYS A 92 5.58 -8.86 -10.78
CA LYS A 92 5.21 -8.29 -12.09
C LYS A 92 4.45 -6.97 -11.97
N GLY A 93 3.87 -6.67 -10.81
CA GLY A 93 3.02 -5.52 -10.60
C GLY A 93 1.62 -5.65 -11.22
N ASP A 94 1.14 -6.88 -11.40
CA ASP A 94 -0.21 -7.14 -11.89
C ASP A 94 -1.24 -7.15 -10.74
N TYR A 95 -0.81 -7.53 -9.53
CA TYR A 95 -1.65 -7.67 -8.36
C TYR A 95 -1.12 -6.92 -7.14
N GLY A 96 -2.03 -6.29 -6.41
CA GLY A 96 -1.80 -5.74 -5.08
C GLY A 96 -2.52 -6.59 -4.04
N TYR A 97 -1.86 -6.87 -2.93
CA TYR A 97 -2.37 -7.66 -1.80
C TYR A 97 -2.46 -6.77 -0.58
N VAL A 98 -3.65 -6.64 -0.02
CA VAL A 98 -3.91 -5.80 1.15
C VAL A 98 -4.26 -6.70 2.32
N ALA A 99 -3.32 -6.85 3.25
CA ALA A 99 -3.45 -7.71 4.41
C ALA A 99 -4.35 -7.08 5.48
N PRO A 100 -5.21 -7.86 6.16
CA PRO A 100 -6.11 -7.35 7.17
C PRO A 100 -5.35 -6.87 8.41
N ASN A 101 -6.00 -6.05 9.22
CA ASN A 101 -5.51 -5.78 10.56
C ASN A 101 -5.56 -7.07 11.41
N LYS A 102 -4.56 -7.29 12.27
CA LYS A 102 -4.36 -8.47 13.13
C LYS A 102 -5.59 -9.06 13.82
N ASN A 103 -6.63 -8.27 14.01
CA ASN A 103 -7.84 -8.69 14.68
C ASN A 103 -8.98 -9.02 13.73
N SER A 104 -8.74 -9.00 12.41
CA SER A 104 -9.76 -9.30 11.41
C SER A 104 -9.60 -10.73 10.89
N SER A 105 -10.68 -11.50 10.89
CA SER A 105 -10.74 -12.84 10.31
C SER A 105 -10.90 -12.81 8.77
N ASP A 106 -10.82 -11.65 8.15
CA ASP A 106 -11.36 -11.43 6.82
C ASP A 106 -10.39 -11.72 5.67
N GLY A 107 -9.15 -12.08 5.99
CA GLY A 107 -8.17 -12.46 4.96
C GLY A 107 -7.59 -11.29 4.15
N THR A 108 -6.65 -11.61 3.26
CA THR A 108 -5.98 -10.64 2.40
C THR A 108 -6.82 -10.38 1.16
N GLU A 109 -7.14 -9.11 0.89
CA GLU A 109 -7.84 -8.71 -0.32
C GLU A 109 -6.87 -8.52 -1.48
N ILE A 110 -7.23 -9.09 -2.64
CA ILE A 110 -6.44 -9.02 -3.87
C ILE A 110 -7.07 -7.99 -4.79
N PHE A 111 -6.24 -7.10 -5.30
CA PHE A 111 -6.62 -6.11 -6.32
C PHE A 111 -5.84 -6.33 -7.60
N ASN A 112 -6.49 -6.05 -8.73
CA ASN A 112 -5.74 -5.78 -9.95
C ASN A 112 -5.03 -4.43 -9.78
N ALA A 113 -3.70 -4.41 -9.85
CA ALA A 113 -2.92 -3.22 -9.55
C ALA A 113 -3.08 -2.08 -10.57
N ARG A 114 -3.54 -2.39 -11.79
CA ARG A 114 -3.72 -1.40 -12.85
C ARG A 114 -5.11 -0.79 -12.88
N THR A 115 -6.13 -1.63 -12.64
CA THR A 115 -7.54 -1.20 -12.69
C THR A 115 -8.11 -0.86 -11.31
N HIS A 116 -7.35 -1.19 -10.25
CA HIS A 116 -7.76 -1.04 -8.86
C HIS A 116 -9.04 -1.80 -8.48
N THR A 117 -9.37 -2.82 -9.27
CA THR A 117 -10.58 -3.63 -9.03
C THR A 117 -10.28 -4.77 -8.08
N SER A 118 -11.08 -4.93 -7.04
CA SER A 118 -11.01 -6.07 -6.14
C SER A 118 -11.35 -7.37 -6.87
N LEU A 119 -10.47 -8.37 -6.76
CA LEU A 119 -10.61 -9.68 -7.40
C LEU A 119 -11.11 -10.75 -6.45
N GLY A 120 -10.91 -10.58 -5.14
CA GLY A 120 -11.33 -11.53 -4.13
C GLY A 120 -10.51 -11.47 -2.87
N LEU A 121 -10.70 -12.48 -2.02
CA LEU A 121 -10.03 -12.63 -0.73
C LEU A 121 -9.28 -13.97 -0.68
N ILE A 122 -8.12 -13.95 -0.03
CA ILE A 122 -7.43 -15.15 0.44
C ILE A 122 -7.72 -15.28 1.92
N ASP A 123 -8.48 -16.30 2.31
CA ASP A 123 -8.89 -16.47 3.70
C ASP A 123 -7.72 -16.70 4.65
N SER A 124 -7.87 -16.18 5.86
CA SER A 124 -6.99 -16.46 6.99
C SER A 124 -5.50 -16.14 6.77
N THR A 125 -5.20 -15.12 5.97
CA THR A 125 -3.82 -14.64 5.75
C THR A 125 -3.62 -13.28 6.37
N GLU A 126 -2.44 -13.05 6.95
CA GLU A 126 -2.03 -11.75 7.50
C GLU A 126 -0.99 -11.08 6.60
N ASP A 127 0.01 -11.86 6.17
CA ASP A 127 1.09 -11.38 5.30
C ASP A 127 1.20 -12.26 4.06
N VAL A 128 1.53 -11.63 2.93
CA VAL A 128 1.70 -12.32 1.65
C VAL A 128 3.09 -12.04 1.10
N ILE A 129 3.73 -13.09 0.60
CA ILE A 129 5.01 -13.02 -0.09
C ILE A 129 4.93 -13.83 -1.38
N GLU A 130 5.44 -13.30 -2.48
CA GLU A 130 5.59 -14.04 -3.72
C GLU A 130 7.02 -14.58 -3.86
N ILE A 131 7.14 -15.85 -4.28
CA ILE A 131 8.42 -16.48 -4.55
C ILE A 131 8.39 -17.07 -5.96
N GLU A 132 9.28 -16.59 -6.82
CA GLU A 132 9.48 -17.12 -8.15
C GLU A 132 10.62 -18.15 -8.12
N PHE A 133 10.36 -19.30 -8.75
CA PHE A 133 11.32 -20.37 -8.90
C PHE A 133 11.70 -20.57 -10.37
N VAL A 134 13.00 -20.72 -10.62
CA VAL A 134 13.54 -21.15 -11.92
C VAL A 134 14.41 -22.38 -11.68
N ASP A 135 14.13 -23.46 -12.39
CA ASP A 135 14.82 -24.75 -12.25
C ASP A 135 14.87 -25.25 -10.78
N GLY A 136 13.76 -25.06 -10.04
CA GLY A 136 13.63 -25.46 -8.64
C GLY A 136 14.43 -24.64 -7.64
N LYS A 137 15.02 -23.53 -8.06
CA LYS A 137 15.73 -22.58 -7.19
C LYS A 137 14.99 -21.27 -7.12
N VAL A 138 15.00 -20.62 -5.95
CA VAL A 138 14.45 -19.29 -5.78
C VAL A 138 15.19 -18.33 -6.70
N SER A 139 14.45 -17.68 -7.60
CA SER A 139 14.95 -16.70 -8.55
C SER A 139 14.69 -15.27 -8.09
N ARG A 140 13.47 -15.02 -7.59
CA ARG A 140 13.04 -13.72 -7.10
C ARG A 140 12.16 -13.89 -5.88
N VAL A 141 12.14 -12.86 -5.06
CA VAL A 141 11.24 -12.75 -3.90
C VAL A 141 10.63 -11.36 -3.92
N GLY A 142 9.30 -11.29 -3.94
CA GLY A 142 8.55 -10.09 -3.61
C GLY A 142 8.32 -10.08 -2.10
N ASP A 143 8.36 -8.93 -1.48
CA ASP A 143 8.12 -8.78 -0.05
C ASP A 143 6.95 -7.81 0.21
N GLN A 144 6.49 -7.78 1.45
CA GLN A 144 5.40 -6.90 1.87
C GLN A 144 5.69 -5.40 1.71
N TYR A 145 6.90 -5.03 1.39
CA TYR A 145 7.32 -3.65 1.15
C TYR A 145 7.25 -3.26 -0.33
N GLY A 146 6.71 -4.13 -1.17
CA GLY A 146 6.27 -3.80 -2.51
C GLY A 146 7.37 -3.69 -3.57
N ILE A 147 8.61 -4.02 -3.28
CA ILE A 147 9.67 -4.01 -4.29
C ILE A 147 10.13 -5.44 -4.55
N GLY A 148 9.63 -6.01 -5.64
CA GLY A 148 10.26 -7.20 -6.21
C GLY A 148 11.72 -6.88 -6.54
N ARG A 149 12.67 -7.66 -6.05
CA ARG A 149 14.07 -7.50 -6.46
C ARG A 149 14.19 -7.86 -7.93
N ARG A 150 14.68 -6.91 -8.72
CA ARG A 150 15.07 -7.11 -10.12
C ARG A 150 16.35 -7.93 -10.21
#